data_97f72ac5ddccbc3ad92fe3d9e66bdabe
#
_entry.id   97f72ac5ddccbc3ad92fe3d9e66bdabe
#
_cell.length_a   1.000
_cell.length_b   1.000
_cell.length_c   1.000
_cell.angle_alpha   90.00
_cell.angle_beta   90.00
_cell.angle_gamma   90.00
#
_symmetry.space_group_name_H-M   'P 1'
#
loop_
_entity.id
_entity.type
_entity.pdbx_description
1 polymer ?
#
loop_
_entity_poly.entity_id
_entity_poly.type
_entity_poly.pdbx_seq_one_letter_code
_entity_poly.pdbx_strand_id
1 'polypeptide(L)'
;MDKKILDKKIVAPQRLKGMKDIKGEEYYQLQGMFEKAQEIAEYYGFKPLETPVLERLDVFEKAIGGETDIVEKELYSFSVKGSDKLAMRPEYTAGMVRHYIEEGLASTPQPILNYAYGPVFRHEDRKSVV
;
A
#
# COMPACT_ATOMS: atom_id res chain seq x y z
N MET A 1 26.54 -33.31 -23.80
CA MET A 1 25.39 -32.41 -23.71
C MET A 1 24.26 -33.13 -22.98
N ASP A 2 24.04 -32.76 -21.75
CA ASP A 2 23.11 -33.46 -20.86
C ASP A 2 21.67 -33.32 -21.33
N LYS A 3 21.02 -34.44 -21.61
CA LYS A 3 19.58 -34.52 -21.93
C LYS A 3 18.62 -34.06 -20.80
N LYS A 4 19.16 -33.64 -19.65
CA LYS A 4 18.39 -33.19 -18.48
C LYS A 4 17.92 -31.70 -18.51
N ILE A 5 18.32 -30.94 -19.53
CA ILE A 5 18.01 -29.53 -19.61
C ILE A 5 16.74 -29.23 -20.45
N LEU A 6 16.24 -30.25 -21.17
CA LEU A 6 15.16 -30.06 -22.17
C LEU A 6 13.73 -30.30 -21.67
N ASP A 7 13.54 -30.71 -20.41
CA ASP A 7 12.19 -31.02 -19.88
C ASP A 7 11.68 -30.07 -18.77
N LYS A 8 12.20 -28.85 -18.67
CA LYS A 8 11.49 -27.84 -17.94
C LYS A 8 10.35 -27.34 -18.82
N LYS A 9 9.15 -27.90 -18.62
CA LYS A 9 7.89 -27.31 -19.13
C LYS A 9 7.96 -25.80 -18.89
N ILE A 10 8.11 -25.02 -19.96
CA ILE A 10 8.07 -23.57 -19.88
C ILE A 10 6.63 -23.21 -19.51
N VAL A 11 6.40 -22.95 -18.22
CA VAL A 11 5.11 -22.47 -17.76
C VAL A 11 5.01 -21.00 -18.15
N ALA A 12 3.96 -20.64 -18.88
CA ALA A 12 3.71 -19.25 -19.23
C ALA A 12 3.65 -18.37 -17.97
N PRO A 13 4.27 -17.19 -17.99
CA PRO A 13 4.22 -16.28 -16.85
C PRO A 13 2.78 -15.89 -16.51
N GLN A 14 2.46 -15.86 -15.25
CA GLN A 14 1.14 -15.51 -14.74
C GLN A 14 1.26 -14.43 -13.66
N ARG A 15 0.23 -13.58 -13.56
CA ARG A 15 0.16 -12.61 -12.50
C ARG A 15 -0.01 -13.30 -11.14
N LEU A 16 0.40 -12.62 -10.10
CA LEU A 16 0.20 -13.08 -8.74
C LEU A 16 -1.31 -13.18 -8.44
N LYS A 17 -1.70 -14.25 -7.75
CA LYS A 17 -3.09 -14.44 -7.32
C LYS A 17 -3.54 -13.30 -6.43
N GLY A 18 -4.73 -12.75 -6.71
CA GLY A 18 -5.28 -11.58 -6.00
C GLY A 18 -4.85 -10.23 -6.60
N MET A 19 -3.93 -10.23 -7.57
CA MET A 19 -3.58 -9.05 -8.33
C MET A 19 -4.31 -9.03 -9.68
N LYS A 20 -4.58 -7.86 -10.19
CA LYS A 20 -5.36 -7.67 -11.42
C LYS A 20 -4.69 -6.64 -12.31
N ASP A 21 -4.65 -6.93 -13.60
CA ASP A 21 -4.35 -5.93 -14.62
C ASP A 21 -5.63 -5.12 -14.90
N ILE A 22 -5.51 -3.80 -14.83
CA ILE A 22 -6.63 -2.89 -15.09
C ILE A 22 -6.34 -2.15 -16.37
N LYS A 23 -7.24 -2.26 -17.35
CA LYS A 23 -7.07 -1.67 -18.69
C LYS A 23 -8.40 -1.28 -19.31
N GLY A 24 -8.31 -0.54 -20.43
CA GLY A 24 -9.48 -0.16 -21.21
C GLY A 24 -10.46 0.71 -20.44
N GLU A 25 -11.74 0.45 -20.63
CA GLU A 25 -12.81 1.24 -20.02
C GLU A 25 -12.76 1.24 -18.50
N GLU A 26 -12.48 0.09 -17.87
CA GLU A 26 -12.34 0.00 -16.41
C GLU A 26 -11.25 0.94 -15.87
N TYR A 27 -10.11 1.03 -16.56
CA TYR A 27 -9.03 1.96 -16.19
C TYR A 27 -9.52 3.42 -16.23
N TYR A 28 -10.18 3.82 -17.29
CA TYR A 28 -10.68 5.18 -17.44
C TYR A 28 -11.79 5.53 -16.46
N GLN A 29 -12.66 4.59 -16.12
CA GLN A 29 -13.68 4.77 -15.11
C GLN A 29 -13.08 5.00 -13.73
N LEU A 30 -12.09 4.19 -13.33
CA LEU A 30 -11.37 4.37 -12.07
C LEU A 30 -10.62 5.70 -12.02
N GLN A 31 -9.93 6.05 -13.09
CA GLN A 31 -9.22 7.33 -13.19
C GLN A 31 -10.19 8.51 -13.05
N GLY A 32 -11.29 8.48 -13.77
CA GLY A 32 -12.33 9.52 -13.70
C GLY A 32 -12.93 9.67 -12.30
N MET A 33 -13.13 8.55 -11.60
CA MET A 33 -13.59 8.57 -10.21
C MET A 33 -12.56 9.23 -9.28
N PHE A 34 -11.28 8.90 -9.42
CA PHE A 34 -10.21 9.52 -8.63
C PHE A 34 -10.05 11.01 -8.93
N GLU A 35 -10.11 11.40 -10.20
CA GLU A 35 -10.08 12.83 -10.60
C GLU A 35 -11.22 13.61 -9.96
N LYS A 36 -12.42 13.03 -9.95
CA LYS A 36 -13.58 13.67 -9.32
C LYS A 36 -13.45 13.76 -7.80
N ALA A 37 -12.97 12.72 -7.16
CA ALA A 37 -12.69 12.71 -5.72
C ALA A 37 -11.63 13.76 -5.35
N GLN A 38 -10.58 13.87 -6.15
CA GLN A 38 -9.52 14.87 -5.99
C GLN A 38 -10.09 16.31 -6.11
N GLU A 39 -10.88 16.56 -7.13
CA GLU A 39 -11.53 17.86 -7.33
C GLU A 39 -12.36 18.27 -6.10
N ILE A 40 -13.13 17.34 -5.56
CA ILE A 40 -13.95 17.55 -4.36
C ILE A 40 -13.07 17.82 -3.13
N ALA A 41 -12.03 17.02 -2.92
CA ALA A 41 -11.12 17.19 -1.80
C ALA A 41 -10.44 18.58 -1.83
N GLU A 42 -9.92 18.96 -2.98
CA GLU A 42 -9.27 20.27 -3.17
C GLU A 42 -10.24 21.44 -3.02
N TYR A 43 -11.49 21.29 -3.44
CA TYR A 43 -12.54 22.27 -3.22
C TYR A 43 -12.75 22.56 -1.73
N TYR A 44 -12.66 21.55 -0.87
CA TYR A 44 -12.76 21.70 0.58
C TYR A 44 -11.43 22.02 1.28
N GLY A 45 -10.39 22.35 0.54
CA GLY A 45 -9.11 22.81 1.07
C GLY A 45 -8.13 21.70 1.46
N PHE A 46 -8.42 20.45 1.10
CA PHE A 46 -7.47 19.36 1.29
C PHE A 46 -6.30 19.45 0.29
N LYS A 47 -5.11 19.10 0.73
CA LYS A 47 -3.90 19.09 -0.08
C LYS A 47 -3.45 17.63 -0.36
N PRO A 48 -2.94 17.35 -1.54
CA PRO A 48 -2.43 16.01 -1.83
C PRO A 48 -1.19 15.70 -0.97
N LEU A 49 -1.14 14.48 -0.46
CA LEU A 49 0.02 13.93 0.22
C LEU A 49 0.25 12.51 -0.28
N GLU A 50 1.39 12.25 -0.89
CA GLU A 50 1.79 10.91 -1.27
C GLU A 50 2.89 10.41 -0.35
N THR A 51 2.62 9.33 0.39
CA THR A 51 3.60 8.67 1.24
C THR A 51 4.22 7.49 0.50
N PRO A 52 5.42 7.02 0.90
CA PRO A 52 6.05 5.88 0.26
C PRO A 52 5.20 4.62 0.32
N VAL A 53 5.29 3.80 -0.73
CA VAL A 53 4.66 2.46 -0.77
C VAL A 53 5.27 1.54 0.30
N LEU A 54 6.58 1.68 0.52
CA LEU A 54 7.34 0.94 1.51
C LEU A 54 7.58 1.80 2.73
N GLU A 55 7.29 1.24 3.89
CA GLU A 55 7.57 1.82 5.19
C GLU A 55 8.33 0.81 6.05
N ARG A 56 8.92 1.26 7.14
CA ARG A 56 9.39 0.36 8.19
C ARG A 56 8.19 -0.36 8.80
N LEU A 57 8.34 -1.64 9.08
CA LEU A 57 7.25 -2.45 9.66
C LEU A 57 6.70 -1.84 10.96
N ASP A 58 7.55 -1.23 11.77
CA ASP A 58 7.16 -0.64 13.06
C ASP A 58 6.17 0.54 12.94
N VAL A 59 6.11 1.19 11.78
CA VAL A 59 5.10 2.24 11.50
C VAL A 59 3.69 1.66 11.60
N PHE A 60 3.48 0.47 11.04
CA PHE A 60 2.17 -0.19 11.06
C PHE A 60 1.89 -0.89 12.39
N GLU A 61 2.89 -1.52 13.00
CA GLU A 61 2.77 -2.17 14.31
C GLU A 61 2.30 -1.19 15.39
N LYS A 62 2.87 0.00 15.41
CA LYS A 62 2.50 1.06 16.36
C LYS A 62 1.10 1.61 16.11
N ALA A 63 0.71 1.73 14.84
CA ALA A 63 -0.61 2.24 14.47
C ALA A 63 -1.76 1.28 14.84
N ILE A 64 -1.52 -0.02 14.81
CA ILE A 64 -2.53 -1.07 15.06
C ILE A 64 -2.62 -1.43 16.56
N GLY A 65 -1.75 -0.88 17.40
CA GLY A 65 -1.86 -1.06 18.85
C GLY A 65 -1.48 -2.44 19.39
N GLY A 66 -0.55 -3.14 18.74
CA GLY A 66 0.08 -4.35 19.25
C GLY A 66 -0.74 -5.65 19.10
N GLU A 67 -1.80 -5.67 18.35
CA GLU A 67 -2.41 -6.91 17.88
C GLU A 67 -1.52 -7.51 16.77
N THR A 68 -0.51 -8.26 17.23
CA THR A 68 0.50 -8.89 16.40
C THR A 68 -0.06 -9.82 15.33
N ASP A 69 -1.20 -10.43 15.55
CA ASP A 69 -1.82 -11.37 14.63
C ASP A 69 -2.26 -10.73 13.30
N ILE A 70 -2.78 -9.50 13.33
CA ILE A 70 -3.21 -8.78 12.12
C ILE A 70 -1.99 -8.32 11.33
N VAL A 71 -0.97 -7.83 12.02
CA VAL A 71 0.28 -7.37 11.40
C VAL A 71 0.99 -8.53 10.70
N GLU A 72 1.07 -9.71 11.32
CA GLU A 72 1.78 -10.86 10.74
C GLU A 72 1.00 -11.55 9.62
N LYS A 73 -0.33 -11.57 9.67
CA LYS A 73 -1.17 -12.31 8.73
C LYS A 73 -1.58 -11.53 7.48
N GLU A 74 -1.74 -10.22 7.59
CA GLU A 74 -2.28 -9.39 6.51
C GLU A 74 -1.24 -8.51 5.82
N LEU A 75 -0.07 -8.28 6.42
CA LEU A 75 0.97 -7.44 5.85
C LEU A 75 1.92 -8.22 4.93
N TYR A 76 2.21 -7.64 3.78
CA TYR A 76 3.37 -8.01 2.99
C TYR A 76 4.62 -7.39 3.62
N SER A 77 5.34 -8.18 4.41
CA SER A 77 6.58 -7.76 5.07
C SER A 77 7.77 -8.58 4.59
N PHE A 78 8.93 -7.95 4.56
CA PHE A 78 10.16 -8.58 4.12
C PHE A 78 11.38 -7.88 4.72
N SER A 79 12.51 -8.57 4.68
CA SER A 79 13.79 -8.04 5.14
C SER A 79 14.71 -7.80 3.95
N VAL A 80 15.35 -6.64 3.92
CA VAL A 80 16.42 -6.32 2.98
C VAL A 80 17.72 -6.34 3.76
N LYS A 81 18.78 -6.92 3.20
CA LYS A 81 20.08 -7.03 3.86
C LYS A 81 20.57 -5.66 4.33
N GLY A 82 20.89 -5.55 5.61
CA GLY A 82 21.41 -4.32 6.22
C GLY A 82 20.35 -3.27 6.54
N SER A 83 19.06 -3.60 6.46
CA SER A 83 17.97 -2.70 6.85
C SER A 83 17.03 -3.34 7.87
N ASP A 84 16.24 -2.49 8.51
CA ASP A 84 15.11 -2.94 9.33
C ASP A 84 14.07 -3.68 8.49
N LYS A 85 13.17 -4.41 9.14
CA LYS A 85 12.03 -5.01 8.47
C LYS A 85 11.16 -3.95 7.81
N LEU A 86 10.78 -4.23 6.57
CA LEU A 86 9.97 -3.37 5.72
C LEU A 86 8.60 -4.00 5.51
N ALA A 87 7.61 -3.18 5.21
CA ALA A 87 6.30 -3.63 4.80
C ALA A 87 5.73 -2.75 3.68
N MET A 88 4.93 -3.36 2.83
CA MET A 88 4.11 -2.61 1.87
C MET A 88 2.89 -2.05 2.60
N ARG A 89 2.57 -0.81 2.33
CA ARG A 89 1.44 -0.13 3.01
C ARG A 89 0.12 -0.88 2.85
N PRO A 90 -0.55 -1.27 3.94
CA PRO A 90 -1.89 -1.85 3.89
C PRO A 90 -2.98 -0.78 3.84
N GLU A 91 -2.64 0.47 4.19
CA GLU A 91 -3.49 1.64 4.27
C GLU A 91 -2.62 2.92 4.29
N TYR A 92 -3.24 4.09 4.23
CA TYR A 92 -2.51 5.35 4.15
C TYR A 92 -2.30 6.06 5.48
N THR A 93 -3.18 5.87 6.44
CA THR A 93 -3.25 6.68 7.67
C THR A 93 -1.95 6.62 8.48
N ALA A 94 -1.38 5.44 8.65
CA ALA A 94 -0.14 5.28 9.43
C ALA A 94 1.04 6.03 8.82
N GLY A 95 1.20 5.99 7.50
CA GLY A 95 2.23 6.74 6.78
C GLY A 95 2.03 8.26 6.87
N MET A 96 0.78 8.71 6.80
CA MET A 96 0.44 10.14 6.94
C MET A 96 0.72 10.64 8.37
N VAL A 97 0.42 9.85 9.38
CA VAL A 97 0.75 10.17 10.79
C VAL A 97 2.28 10.20 10.99
N ARG A 98 3.00 9.23 10.44
CA ARG A 98 4.47 9.24 10.48
C ARG A 98 5.02 10.53 9.84
N HIS A 99 4.51 10.91 8.68
CA HIS A 99 4.89 12.16 8.01
C HIS A 99 4.63 13.38 8.90
N TYR A 100 3.46 13.46 9.50
CA TYR A 100 3.09 14.54 10.41
C TYR A 100 4.06 14.68 11.58
N ILE A 101 4.47 13.57 12.16
CA ILE A 101 5.42 13.54 13.30
C ILE A 101 6.83 13.90 12.82
N GLU A 102 7.30 13.28 11.73
CA GLU A 102 8.66 13.46 11.22
C GLU A 102 8.93 14.90 10.78
N GLU A 103 7.95 15.54 10.14
CA GLU A 103 8.04 16.94 9.71
C GLU A 103 7.73 17.96 10.83
N GLY A 104 7.43 17.50 12.03
CA GLY A 104 7.14 18.40 13.16
C GLY A 104 5.91 19.28 12.97
N LEU A 105 4.90 18.80 12.25
CA LEU A 105 3.74 19.59 11.85
C LEU A 105 2.82 19.97 13.01
N ALA A 106 2.99 19.36 14.19
CA ALA A 106 2.23 19.74 15.39
C ALA A 106 2.46 21.21 15.82
N SER A 107 3.61 21.78 15.46
CA SER A 107 3.95 23.18 15.76
C SER A 107 3.48 24.18 14.70
N THR A 108 2.84 23.72 13.65
CA THR A 108 2.28 24.55 12.59
C THR A 108 0.80 24.82 12.82
N PRO A 109 0.20 25.82 12.13
CA PRO A 109 -1.24 26.06 12.24
C PRO A 109 -2.09 24.83 11.92
N GLN A 110 -3.11 24.58 12.73
CA GLN A 110 -4.04 23.46 12.61
C GLN A 110 -5.44 23.95 12.19
N PRO A 111 -6.28 23.10 11.57
CA PRO A 111 -5.97 21.71 11.17
C PRO A 111 -5.15 21.63 9.89
N ILE A 112 -4.42 20.52 9.73
CA ILE A 112 -3.78 20.16 8.47
C ILE A 112 -4.69 19.15 7.75
N LEU A 113 -5.11 19.50 6.55
CA LEU A 113 -6.03 18.71 5.76
C LEU A 113 -5.29 18.11 4.57
N ASN A 114 -5.12 16.81 4.58
CA ASN A 114 -4.50 16.06 3.50
C ASN A 114 -5.43 14.98 2.95
N TYR A 115 -5.25 14.65 1.67
CA TYR A 115 -5.85 13.48 1.06
C TYR A 115 -4.79 12.67 0.34
N ALA A 116 -5.03 11.37 0.24
CA ALA A 116 -4.19 10.45 -0.50
C ALA A 116 -5.04 9.39 -1.19
N TYR A 117 -4.57 8.89 -2.31
CA TYR A 117 -5.13 7.71 -2.97
C TYR A 117 -4.03 6.95 -3.72
N GLY A 118 -4.26 5.68 -3.94
CA GLY A 118 -3.33 4.81 -4.64
C GLY A 118 -3.44 3.36 -4.17
N PRO A 119 -2.56 2.49 -4.64
CA PRO A 119 -2.59 1.08 -4.29
C PRO A 119 -2.24 0.85 -2.82
N VAL A 120 -2.97 -0.03 -2.18
CA VAL A 120 -2.68 -0.61 -0.86
C VAL A 120 -2.59 -2.12 -0.99
N PHE A 121 -1.86 -2.76 -0.08
CA PHE A 121 -1.49 -4.17 -0.22
C PHE A 121 -1.81 -4.93 1.05
N ARG A 122 -2.72 -5.90 0.95
CA ARG A 122 -3.08 -6.79 2.04
C ARG A 122 -3.04 -8.23 1.56
N HIS A 123 -2.44 -9.09 2.36
CA HIS A 123 -2.52 -10.53 2.16
C HIS A 123 -3.78 -11.02 2.90
N GLU A 124 -4.86 -11.24 2.17
CA GLU A 124 -6.07 -11.78 2.77
C GLU A 124 -5.89 -13.27 3.06
N ASP A 125 -6.14 -13.66 4.31
CA ASP A 125 -6.37 -15.04 4.63
C ASP A 125 -7.72 -15.46 4.00
N ARG A 126 -7.71 -16.57 3.24
CA ARG A 126 -8.87 -17.06 2.48
C ARG A 126 -10.13 -17.33 3.31
N LYS A 127 -10.08 -17.16 4.62
CA LYS A 127 -11.21 -17.37 5.54
C LYS A 127 -12.12 -16.16 5.69
N SER A 128 -11.74 -15.00 5.18
CA SER A 128 -12.54 -13.77 5.23
C SER A 128 -13.08 -13.39 3.84
N VAL A 129 -13.69 -14.33 3.15
CA VAL A 129 -14.54 -14.00 2.00
C VAL A 129 -15.93 -13.73 2.55
N VAL A 130 -16.22 -12.49 2.69
CA VAL A 130 -17.62 -12.03 2.71
C VAL A 130 -17.98 -11.64 1.30
#